data_609022f783287b2029738c5faada3527
#
_entry.id   609022f783287b2029738c5faada3527
#
_cell.length_a   1.000
_cell.length_b   1.000
_cell.length_c   1.000
_cell.angle_alpha   90.00
_cell.angle_beta   90.00
_cell.angle_gamma   90.00
#
_symmetry.space_group_name_H-M   'P 1'
#
loop_
_entity.id
_entity.type
_entity.pdbx_description
1 polymer ?
#
loop_
_entity_poly.entity_id
_entity_poly.type
_entity_poly.pdbx_seq_one_letter_code
_entity_poly.pdbx_strand_id
1 'polypeptide(L)'
;MIRLVESHRLGYPQLAAFLTLDEYFTIVKRFDFLHMRSIVEQQDRLAELEARLHQCDDEEGIQLNLSSRRQDGNNKRRELMKEVQETLKQYDDSVTRFSELLRLPQAKEDHKRSVHCWMQGNKPLVRSESIVYDKILEDNDFIALAWKANDRTSLEDMVERLVRAFPNLVKRFRINKDKTQNKSIVLLPSSFVSNIVRLFLTVFTPLWLILPTLLLYNIQSRTGLVVTTNTTKSDLVLALVT
;
A
#
# COMPACT_ATOMS: atom_id res chain seq x y z
N MET A 1 -13.52 -18.39 15.46
CA MET A 1 -12.46 -19.40 15.69
C MET A 1 -11.36 -19.14 14.65
N ILE A 2 -10.21 -18.64 15.08
CA ILE A 2 -9.08 -18.36 14.15
C ILE A 2 -8.39 -19.70 13.92
N ARG A 3 -8.44 -20.19 12.68
CA ARG A 3 -7.72 -21.41 12.28
C ARG A 3 -6.26 -21.05 11.96
N LEU A 4 -5.33 -21.90 12.39
CA LEU A 4 -3.91 -21.80 12.00
C LEU A 4 -3.76 -22.00 10.48
N VAL A 5 -2.81 -21.33 9.84
CA VAL A 5 -2.49 -21.50 8.41
C VAL A 5 -2.19 -22.97 8.11
N GLU A 6 -1.47 -23.65 8.99
CA GLU A 6 -1.05 -25.03 8.87
C GLU A 6 -2.22 -26.04 9.05
N SER A 7 -3.36 -25.61 9.59
CA SER A 7 -4.57 -26.43 9.68
C SER A 7 -5.34 -26.54 8.36
N HIS A 8 -5.01 -25.68 7.39
CA HIS A 8 -5.58 -25.74 6.05
C HIS A 8 -4.83 -26.76 5.19
N ARG A 9 -5.56 -27.41 4.29
CA ARG A 9 -4.95 -28.36 3.35
C ARG A 9 -3.93 -27.66 2.47
N LEU A 10 -2.81 -28.34 2.19
CA LEU A 10 -1.79 -27.87 1.24
C LEU A 10 -2.43 -27.56 -0.12
N GLY A 11 -2.02 -26.47 -0.75
CA GLY A 11 -2.58 -25.96 -1.99
C GLY A 11 -3.15 -24.57 -1.86
N TYR A 12 -4.09 -24.22 -2.71
CA TYR A 12 -4.80 -22.93 -2.68
C TYR A 12 -5.43 -22.59 -1.33
N PRO A 13 -6.02 -23.52 -0.55
CA PRO A 13 -6.57 -23.21 0.75
C PRO A 13 -5.53 -22.67 1.75
N GLN A 14 -4.34 -23.30 1.76
CA GLN A 14 -3.26 -22.88 2.64
C GLN A 14 -2.65 -21.53 2.19
N LEU A 15 -2.49 -21.35 0.86
CA LEU A 15 -2.04 -20.08 0.30
C LEU A 15 -3.02 -18.96 0.62
N ALA A 16 -4.32 -19.16 0.44
CA ALA A 16 -5.33 -18.16 0.78
C ALA A 16 -5.30 -17.83 2.27
N ALA A 17 -5.17 -18.83 3.16
CA ALA A 17 -5.05 -18.62 4.59
C ALA A 17 -3.79 -17.82 4.95
N PHE A 18 -2.67 -18.03 4.25
CA PHE A 18 -1.46 -17.25 4.44
C PHE A 18 -1.63 -15.82 3.96
N LEU A 19 -2.14 -15.60 2.75
CA LEU A 19 -2.33 -14.25 2.19
C LEU A 19 -3.32 -13.40 3.00
N THR A 20 -4.26 -14.03 3.72
CA THR A 20 -5.22 -13.35 4.60
C THR A 20 -4.78 -13.28 6.06
N LEU A 21 -3.61 -13.81 6.39
CA LEU A 21 -3.10 -13.87 7.76
C LEU A 21 -2.82 -12.47 8.33
N ASP A 22 -2.32 -11.58 7.49
CA ASP A 22 -2.01 -10.20 7.81
C ASP A 22 -2.27 -9.30 6.60
N GLU A 23 -2.65 -8.05 6.85
CA GLU A 23 -2.89 -7.02 5.82
C GLU A 23 -1.67 -6.87 4.88
N TYR A 24 -0.46 -7.09 5.37
CA TYR A 24 0.79 -6.97 4.59
C TYR A 24 0.98 -8.08 3.57
N PHE A 25 0.35 -9.23 3.75
CA PHE A 25 0.46 -10.36 2.85
C PHE A 25 -0.66 -10.39 1.83
N THR A 26 -1.68 -9.53 1.98
CA THR A 26 -2.80 -9.44 1.03
C THR A 26 -2.36 -8.72 -0.25
N ILE A 27 -1.47 -9.38 -0.98
CA ILE A 27 -0.84 -8.88 -2.21
C ILE A 27 -1.35 -9.69 -3.38
N VAL A 28 -1.77 -8.99 -4.45
CA VAL A 28 -2.25 -9.61 -5.68
C VAL A 28 -1.62 -8.97 -6.90
N LYS A 29 -1.51 -9.71 -7.99
CA LYS A 29 -1.09 -9.17 -9.28
C LYS A 29 -2.25 -8.43 -9.94
N ARG A 30 -2.02 -7.23 -10.45
CA ARG A 30 -3.04 -6.37 -11.07
C ARG A 30 -3.31 -6.72 -12.53
N PHE A 31 -2.32 -7.32 -13.21
CA PHE A 31 -2.42 -7.69 -14.65
C PHE A 31 -2.65 -6.48 -15.57
N ASP A 32 -1.88 -5.42 -15.41
CA ASP A 32 -2.00 -4.16 -16.15
C ASP A 32 -2.05 -4.36 -17.67
N PHE A 33 -1.15 -5.19 -18.19
CA PHE A 33 -1.10 -5.47 -19.62
C PHE A 33 -2.39 -6.12 -20.14
N LEU A 34 -2.98 -7.05 -19.37
CA LEU A 34 -4.21 -7.73 -19.80
C LEU A 34 -5.43 -6.81 -19.72
N HIS A 35 -5.52 -5.99 -18.69
CA HIS A 35 -6.57 -4.97 -18.59
C HIS A 35 -6.50 -3.98 -19.74
N MET A 36 -5.30 -3.39 -20.00
CA MET A 36 -5.13 -2.45 -21.10
C MET A 36 -5.41 -3.09 -22.45
N ARG A 37 -4.94 -4.31 -22.69
CA ARG A 37 -5.22 -5.01 -23.94
C ARG A 37 -6.72 -5.20 -24.16
N SER A 38 -7.45 -5.65 -23.15
CA SER A 38 -8.90 -5.82 -23.23
C SER A 38 -9.62 -4.48 -23.50
N ILE A 39 -9.20 -3.39 -22.87
CA ILE A 39 -9.76 -2.05 -23.09
C ILE A 39 -9.51 -1.59 -24.53
N VAL A 40 -8.30 -1.77 -25.06
CA VAL A 40 -7.97 -1.37 -26.43
C VAL A 40 -8.76 -2.18 -27.47
N GLU A 41 -8.95 -3.48 -27.26
CA GLU A 41 -9.79 -4.32 -28.13
C GLU A 41 -11.26 -3.86 -28.13
N GLN A 42 -11.79 -3.46 -26.96
CA GLN A 42 -13.14 -2.91 -26.84
C GLN A 42 -13.26 -1.53 -27.52
N GLN A 43 -12.23 -0.68 -27.47
CA GLN A 43 -12.18 0.60 -28.17
C GLN A 43 -12.26 0.40 -29.69
N ASP A 44 -11.47 -0.53 -30.23
CA ASP A 44 -11.50 -0.86 -31.66
C ASP A 44 -12.89 -1.36 -32.08
N ARG A 45 -13.48 -2.24 -31.28
CA ARG A 45 -14.85 -2.73 -31.51
C ARG A 45 -15.88 -1.61 -31.52
N LEU A 46 -15.80 -0.65 -30.59
CA LEU A 46 -16.69 0.50 -30.56
C LEU A 46 -16.50 1.40 -31.78
N ALA A 47 -15.27 1.64 -32.20
CA ALA A 47 -14.99 2.43 -33.40
C ALA A 47 -15.55 1.76 -34.68
N GLU A 48 -15.48 0.44 -34.80
CA GLU A 48 -16.09 -0.32 -35.90
C GLU A 48 -17.63 -0.17 -35.88
N LEU A 49 -18.25 -0.29 -34.70
CA LEU A 49 -19.70 -0.14 -34.53
C LEU A 49 -20.16 1.29 -34.84
N GLU A 50 -19.40 2.29 -34.43
CA GLU A 50 -19.65 3.70 -34.74
C GLU A 50 -19.63 3.95 -36.25
N ALA A 51 -18.60 3.46 -36.95
CA ALA A 51 -18.51 3.59 -38.39
C ALA A 51 -19.70 2.91 -39.12
N ARG A 52 -20.09 1.71 -38.65
CA ARG A 52 -21.28 0.99 -39.20
C ARG A 52 -22.58 1.72 -38.93
N LEU A 53 -22.70 2.39 -37.78
CA LEU A 53 -23.88 3.19 -37.45
C LEU A 53 -23.95 4.42 -38.35
N HIS A 54 -22.87 5.16 -38.50
CA HIS A 54 -22.79 6.31 -39.42
C HIS A 54 -23.15 5.92 -40.84
N GLN A 55 -22.59 4.84 -41.36
CA GLN A 55 -22.97 4.35 -42.69
C GLN A 55 -24.43 4.04 -42.79
N CYS A 56 -25.04 3.41 -41.78
CA CYS A 56 -26.48 3.11 -41.73
C CYS A 56 -27.35 4.39 -41.70
N ASP A 57 -26.85 5.45 -41.07
CA ASP A 57 -27.55 6.76 -41.02
C ASP A 57 -27.40 7.50 -42.33
N ASP A 58 -26.24 7.48 -42.98
CA ASP A 58 -25.99 8.12 -44.29
C ASP A 58 -26.77 7.46 -45.41
N GLU A 59 -26.99 6.14 -45.35
CA GLU A 59 -27.78 5.38 -46.34
C GLU A 59 -29.30 5.56 -46.16
N GLU A 60 -29.76 6.19 -45.05
CA GLU A 60 -31.18 6.35 -44.74
C GLU A 60 -31.81 7.46 -45.58
N GLY A 61 -32.74 7.05 -46.44
CA GLY A 61 -33.47 8.00 -47.32
C GLY A 61 -34.69 8.67 -46.67
N ILE A 62 -35.13 8.18 -45.53
CA ILE A 62 -36.37 8.68 -44.87
C ILE A 62 -35.99 9.46 -43.61
N GLN A 63 -36.08 10.78 -43.67
CA GLN A 63 -35.76 11.68 -42.56
C GLN A 63 -36.53 11.34 -41.28
N LEU A 64 -37.74 10.82 -41.40
CA LEU A 64 -38.55 10.44 -40.25
C LEU A 64 -37.93 9.31 -39.41
N ASN A 65 -37.25 8.36 -40.06
CA ASN A 65 -36.55 7.24 -39.38
C ASN A 65 -35.38 7.75 -38.53
N LEU A 66 -34.70 8.81 -38.96
CA LEU A 66 -33.64 9.46 -38.20
C LEU A 66 -34.20 10.35 -37.08
N SER A 67 -35.36 10.94 -37.28
CA SER A 67 -35.94 11.90 -36.34
C SER A 67 -36.81 11.26 -35.23
N SER A 68 -37.26 10.02 -35.43
CA SER A 68 -38.16 9.35 -34.50
C SER A 68 -37.77 7.91 -34.24
N ARG A 69 -37.18 7.63 -33.09
CA ARG A 69 -36.91 6.25 -32.65
C ARG A 69 -38.13 5.34 -32.64
N ARG A 70 -39.33 5.91 -32.41
CA ARG A 70 -40.57 5.14 -32.33
C ARG A 70 -41.12 4.75 -33.69
N GLN A 71 -40.84 5.56 -34.71
CA GLN A 71 -41.29 5.37 -36.09
C GLN A 71 -40.19 4.83 -37.00
N ASP A 72 -38.98 4.67 -36.46
CA ASP A 72 -37.85 4.09 -37.19
C ASP A 72 -38.14 2.62 -37.56
N GLY A 73 -38.33 2.38 -38.84
CA GLY A 73 -38.55 1.06 -39.43
C GLY A 73 -37.25 0.28 -39.68
N ASN A 74 -36.06 0.91 -39.47
CA ASN A 74 -34.80 0.29 -39.77
C ASN A 74 -34.34 -0.68 -38.66
N ASN A 75 -34.59 -1.95 -38.87
CA ASN A 75 -34.18 -3.00 -37.90
C ASN A 75 -32.67 -3.10 -37.74
N LYS A 76 -31.89 -2.86 -38.84
CA LYS A 76 -30.42 -2.90 -38.79
C LYS A 76 -29.85 -1.85 -37.82
N ARG A 77 -30.37 -0.61 -37.88
CA ARG A 77 -29.99 0.46 -36.94
C ARG A 77 -30.31 0.07 -35.50
N ARG A 78 -31.49 -0.51 -35.27
CA ARG A 78 -31.92 -0.94 -33.93
C ARG A 78 -31.01 -2.04 -33.34
N GLU A 79 -30.60 -2.99 -34.16
CA GLU A 79 -29.66 -4.04 -33.75
C GLU A 79 -28.27 -3.47 -33.49
N LEU A 80 -27.75 -2.61 -34.35
CA LEU A 80 -26.47 -1.90 -34.14
C LEU A 80 -26.50 -1.12 -32.85
N MET A 81 -27.54 -0.34 -32.58
CA MET A 81 -27.64 0.43 -31.33
C MET A 81 -27.70 -0.45 -30.10
N LYS A 82 -28.30 -1.63 -30.18
CA LYS A 82 -28.28 -2.60 -29.08
C LYS A 82 -26.85 -3.13 -28.85
N GLU A 83 -26.12 -3.50 -29.93
CA GLU A 83 -24.74 -3.95 -29.86
C GLU A 83 -23.81 -2.86 -29.30
N VAL A 84 -23.98 -1.61 -29.74
CA VAL A 84 -23.26 -0.43 -29.21
C VAL A 84 -23.49 -0.29 -27.71
N GLN A 85 -24.74 -0.33 -27.24
CA GLN A 85 -25.06 -0.17 -25.82
C GLN A 85 -24.44 -1.28 -24.96
N GLU A 86 -24.43 -2.52 -25.43
CA GLU A 86 -23.82 -3.64 -24.71
C GLU A 86 -22.29 -3.52 -24.65
N THR A 87 -21.67 -3.19 -25.78
CA THR A 87 -20.20 -3.01 -25.85
C THR A 87 -19.74 -1.80 -25.05
N LEU A 88 -20.46 -0.67 -25.09
CA LEU A 88 -20.20 0.51 -24.27
C LEU A 88 -20.28 0.17 -22.78
N LYS A 89 -21.29 -0.56 -22.35
CA LYS A 89 -21.41 -0.98 -20.96
C LYS A 89 -20.20 -1.82 -20.52
N GLN A 90 -19.76 -2.76 -21.34
CA GLN A 90 -18.59 -3.59 -21.05
C GLN A 90 -17.30 -2.74 -20.99
N TYR A 91 -17.16 -1.79 -21.89
CA TYR A 91 -16.03 -0.85 -21.92
C TYR A 91 -16.00 0.04 -20.67
N ASP A 92 -17.11 0.66 -20.31
CA ASP A 92 -17.22 1.52 -19.14
C ASP A 92 -16.91 0.75 -17.85
N ASP A 93 -17.44 -0.47 -17.71
CA ASP A 93 -17.16 -1.37 -16.60
C ASP A 93 -15.66 -1.71 -16.54
N SER A 94 -15.02 -1.99 -17.67
CA SER A 94 -13.59 -2.33 -17.74
C SER A 94 -12.72 -1.16 -17.36
N VAL A 95 -12.99 0.04 -17.90
CA VAL A 95 -12.26 1.27 -17.59
C VAL A 95 -12.42 1.66 -16.12
N THR A 96 -13.65 1.62 -15.61
CA THR A 96 -13.95 1.98 -14.21
C THR A 96 -13.22 1.05 -13.25
N ARG A 97 -13.35 -0.27 -13.42
CA ARG A 97 -12.70 -1.26 -12.56
C ARG A 97 -11.18 -1.16 -12.62
N PHE A 98 -10.61 -0.99 -13.82
CA PHE A 98 -9.17 -0.83 -13.95
C PHE A 98 -8.68 0.48 -13.30
N SER A 99 -9.43 1.59 -13.42
CA SER A 99 -9.11 2.84 -12.74
C SER A 99 -9.13 2.71 -11.21
N GLU A 100 -10.02 1.89 -10.65
CA GLU A 100 -10.06 1.59 -9.22
C GLU A 100 -8.83 0.77 -8.78
N LEU A 101 -8.45 -0.24 -9.57
CA LEU A 101 -7.25 -1.03 -9.32
C LEU A 101 -5.96 -0.18 -9.37
N LEU A 102 -5.89 0.80 -10.26
CA LEU A 102 -4.75 1.73 -10.36
C LEU A 102 -4.61 2.66 -9.15
N ARG A 103 -5.69 2.90 -8.41
CA ARG A 103 -5.65 3.69 -7.15
C ARG A 103 -5.09 2.92 -5.98
N LEU A 104 -5.06 1.59 -6.06
CA LEU A 104 -4.51 0.77 -4.99
C LEU A 104 -2.99 0.92 -4.93
N PRO A 105 -2.42 0.96 -3.71
CA PRO A 105 -0.98 1.14 -3.54
C PRO A 105 -0.21 -0.06 -4.05
N GLN A 106 0.97 0.21 -4.59
CA GLN A 106 1.94 -0.82 -4.93
C GLN A 106 2.37 -1.61 -3.69
N ALA A 107 2.54 -2.91 -3.83
CA ALA A 107 3.04 -3.74 -2.75
C ALA A 107 4.50 -3.37 -2.43
N LYS A 108 4.81 -3.16 -1.14
CA LYS A 108 6.18 -2.86 -0.69
C LYS A 108 7.10 -4.05 -0.92
N GLU A 109 8.36 -3.80 -1.28
CA GLU A 109 9.35 -4.83 -1.57
C GLU A 109 9.57 -5.83 -0.42
N ASP A 110 9.54 -5.36 0.82
CA ASP A 110 9.67 -6.23 1.99
C ASP A 110 8.49 -7.19 2.14
N HIS A 111 7.29 -6.75 1.77
CA HIS A 111 6.08 -7.59 1.80
C HIS A 111 6.11 -8.62 0.66
N LYS A 112 6.48 -8.20 -0.56
CA LYS A 112 6.71 -9.10 -1.70
C LYS A 112 7.75 -10.17 -1.35
N ARG A 113 8.86 -9.78 -0.73
CA ARG A 113 9.92 -10.70 -0.29
C ARG A 113 9.41 -11.71 0.74
N SER A 114 8.57 -11.27 1.67
CA SER A 114 7.98 -12.15 2.69
C SER A 114 7.07 -13.21 2.06
N VAL A 115 6.21 -12.80 1.11
CA VAL A 115 5.35 -13.70 0.35
C VAL A 115 6.18 -14.67 -0.49
N HIS A 116 7.20 -14.17 -1.20
CA HIS A 116 8.11 -14.99 -2.00
C HIS A 116 8.83 -16.06 -1.16
N CYS A 117 9.43 -15.65 -0.03
CA CYS A 117 10.11 -16.59 0.87
C CYS A 117 9.16 -17.67 1.40
N TRP A 118 7.92 -17.30 1.75
CA TRP A 118 6.94 -18.27 2.20
C TRP A 118 6.55 -19.25 1.10
N MET A 119 6.32 -18.77 -0.14
CA MET A 119 6.02 -19.59 -1.31
C MET A 119 7.15 -20.60 -1.60
N GLN A 120 8.40 -20.15 -1.56
CA GLN A 120 9.57 -21.01 -1.79
C GLN A 120 9.76 -22.05 -0.67
N GLY A 121 9.45 -21.68 0.57
CA GLY A 121 9.59 -22.58 1.73
C GLY A 121 8.50 -23.65 1.83
N ASN A 122 7.26 -23.28 1.52
CA ASN A 122 6.09 -24.18 1.71
C ASN A 122 5.63 -24.85 0.42
N LYS A 123 5.96 -24.30 -0.76
CA LYS A 123 5.60 -24.80 -2.09
C LYS A 123 4.14 -25.28 -2.17
N PRO A 124 3.17 -24.41 -1.84
CA PRO A 124 1.76 -24.79 -1.74
C PRO A 124 1.16 -25.15 -3.10
N LEU A 125 1.71 -24.61 -4.19
CA LEU A 125 1.23 -24.82 -5.56
C LEU A 125 2.20 -25.65 -6.38
N VAL A 126 1.68 -26.30 -7.41
CA VAL A 126 2.51 -26.93 -8.43
C VAL A 126 3.28 -25.87 -9.23
N ARG A 127 4.44 -26.25 -9.77
CA ARG A 127 5.38 -25.30 -10.39
C ARG A 127 4.76 -24.47 -11.53
N SER A 128 3.86 -25.05 -12.31
CA SER A 128 3.16 -24.33 -13.40
C SER A 128 2.22 -23.23 -12.93
N GLU A 129 1.72 -23.34 -11.69
CA GLU A 129 0.76 -22.42 -11.11
C GLU A 129 1.44 -21.41 -10.16
N SER A 130 2.67 -21.69 -9.70
CA SER A 130 3.46 -20.80 -8.86
C SER A 130 4.15 -19.65 -9.62
N ILE A 131 4.17 -19.70 -10.96
CA ILE A 131 4.90 -18.77 -11.85
C ILE A 131 4.60 -17.29 -11.52
N VAL A 132 3.35 -16.97 -11.16
CA VAL A 132 2.94 -15.60 -10.82
C VAL A 132 3.72 -15.10 -9.60
N TYR A 133 3.89 -15.95 -8.59
CA TYR A 133 4.58 -15.60 -7.35
C TYR A 133 6.11 -15.75 -7.44
N ASP A 134 6.61 -16.55 -8.36
CA ASP A 134 8.06 -16.71 -8.57
C ASP A 134 8.69 -15.41 -9.06
N LYS A 135 7.95 -14.62 -9.85
CA LYS A 135 8.38 -13.32 -10.39
C LYS A 135 7.94 -12.11 -9.56
N ILE A 136 7.37 -12.32 -8.37
CA ILE A 136 6.81 -11.23 -7.54
C ILE A 136 7.82 -10.13 -7.21
N LEU A 137 9.12 -10.45 -7.11
CA LEU A 137 10.18 -9.48 -6.79
C LEU A 137 10.61 -8.64 -8.01
N GLU A 138 10.48 -9.19 -9.22
CA GLU A 138 10.90 -8.53 -10.46
C GLU A 138 9.75 -7.70 -11.07
N ASP A 139 8.52 -8.05 -10.73
CA ASP A 139 7.32 -7.51 -11.34
C ASP A 139 6.74 -6.38 -10.48
N ASN A 140 6.60 -5.20 -11.09
CA ASN A 140 6.01 -4.02 -10.44
C ASN A 140 4.47 -4.01 -10.47
N ASP A 141 3.86 -5.06 -11.00
CA ASP A 141 2.42 -5.18 -11.20
C ASP A 141 1.68 -5.75 -9.98
N PHE A 142 2.34 -5.79 -8.81
CA PHE A 142 1.76 -6.27 -7.57
C PHE A 142 1.25 -5.12 -6.70
N ILE A 143 0.01 -5.23 -6.26
CA ILE A 143 -0.69 -4.26 -5.42
C ILE A 143 -1.05 -4.86 -4.06
N ALA A 144 -1.10 -4.00 -3.04
CA ALA A 144 -1.62 -4.36 -1.72
C ALA A 144 -3.11 -3.99 -1.66
N LEU A 145 -3.97 -4.97 -1.34
CA LEU A 145 -5.41 -4.74 -1.22
C LEU A 145 -5.77 -4.01 0.09
N ALA A 146 -4.91 -4.08 1.11
CA ALA A 146 -5.14 -3.40 2.38
C ALA A 146 -4.67 -1.94 2.31
N TRP A 147 -5.63 -1.01 2.31
CA TRP A 147 -5.39 0.44 2.29
C TRP A 147 -4.49 0.92 3.45
N LYS A 148 -4.67 0.36 4.64
CA LYS A 148 -3.91 0.73 5.85
C LYS A 148 -2.40 0.44 5.77
N ALA A 149 -1.99 -0.46 4.89
CA ALA A 149 -0.57 -0.78 4.72
C ALA A 149 0.26 0.39 4.15
N ASN A 150 -0.39 1.40 3.57
CA ASN A 150 0.28 2.53 2.91
C ASN A 150 0.19 3.86 3.68
N ASP A 151 -0.70 3.98 4.66
CA ASP A 151 -0.89 5.22 5.46
C ASP A 151 0.13 5.37 6.60
N ARG A 152 1.17 4.54 6.62
CA ARG A 152 2.21 4.63 7.64
C ARG A 152 3.07 5.86 7.42
N THR A 153 3.30 6.57 8.51
CA THR A 153 4.27 7.67 8.53
C THR A 153 5.68 7.13 8.29
N SER A 154 6.53 7.95 7.67
CA SER A 154 7.95 7.61 7.46
C SER A 154 8.66 7.15 8.74
N LEU A 155 8.18 7.57 9.91
CA LEU A 155 8.66 7.15 11.22
C LEU A 155 8.31 5.69 11.53
N GLU A 156 7.11 5.23 11.17
CA GLU A 156 6.71 3.83 11.37
C GLU A 156 7.56 2.89 10.51
N ASP A 157 7.85 3.26 9.26
CA ASP A 157 8.75 2.51 8.37
C ASP A 157 10.19 2.47 8.93
N MET A 158 10.67 3.57 9.51
CA MET A 158 11.99 3.62 10.14
C MET A 158 12.06 2.73 11.38
N VAL A 159 11.05 2.77 12.23
CA VAL A 159 10.95 1.91 13.42
C VAL A 159 10.85 0.44 13.02
N GLU A 160 10.08 0.11 11.99
CA GLU A 160 9.99 -1.26 11.47
C GLU A 160 11.36 -1.77 10.98
N ARG A 161 12.13 -0.95 10.26
CA ARG A 161 13.51 -1.28 9.85
C ARG A 161 14.43 -1.48 11.05
N LEU A 162 14.33 -0.62 12.06
CA LEU A 162 15.12 -0.75 13.30
C LEU A 162 14.74 -2.02 14.06
N VAL A 163 13.47 -2.31 14.21
CA VAL A 163 12.98 -3.53 14.88
C VAL A 163 13.47 -4.79 14.15
N ARG A 164 13.46 -4.79 12.80
CA ARG A 164 14.00 -5.89 11.99
C ARG A 164 15.52 -6.04 12.11
N ALA A 165 16.27 -4.94 12.34
CA ALA A 165 17.70 -4.98 12.56
C ALA A 165 18.09 -5.64 13.89
N PHE A 166 17.14 -5.72 14.86
CA PHE A 166 17.36 -6.36 16.16
C PHE A 166 16.54 -7.65 16.34
N PRO A 167 16.91 -8.76 15.70
CA PRO A 167 16.10 -10.00 15.68
C PRO A 167 15.88 -10.61 17.07
N ASN A 168 16.76 -10.33 18.04
CA ASN A 168 16.63 -10.81 19.41
C ASN A 168 15.50 -10.12 20.18
N LEU A 169 15.25 -8.83 19.90
CA LEU A 169 14.10 -8.11 20.43
C LEU A 169 12.79 -8.65 19.86
N VAL A 170 12.78 -8.89 18.54
CA VAL A 170 11.61 -9.44 17.83
C VAL A 170 11.23 -10.82 18.36
N LYS A 171 12.19 -11.69 18.67
CA LYS A 171 11.95 -13.01 19.26
C LYS A 171 11.31 -12.93 20.65
N ARG A 172 11.66 -11.90 21.44
CA ARG A 172 11.10 -11.69 22.80
C ARG A 172 9.66 -11.17 22.76
N PHE A 173 9.28 -10.42 21.70
CA PHE A 173 7.94 -9.83 21.51
C PHE A 173 7.07 -10.60 20.51
N ARG A 174 7.32 -11.88 20.30
CA ARG A 174 6.55 -12.74 19.42
C ARG A 174 5.11 -12.91 19.94
N ILE A 175 4.22 -12.02 19.54
CA ILE A 175 2.87 -11.88 20.10
C ILE A 175 1.84 -12.82 19.46
N ASN A 176 2.11 -13.40 18.27
CA ASN A 176 1.11 -14.16 17.51
C ASN A 176 1.47 -15.65 17.34
N LYS A 177 1.54 -16.38 18.47
CA LYS A 177 1.63 -17.85 18.42
C LYS A 177 0.35 -18.52 17.92
N ASP A 178 -0.78 -17.77 17.94
CA ASP A 178 -2.12 -18.32 17.69
C ASP A 178 -2.48 -18.42 16.20
N LYS A 179 -1.69 -17.79 15.30
CA LYS A 179 -2.00 -17.75 13.86
C LYS A 179 -1.12 -18.64 12.99
N THR A 180 0.12 -18.95 13.42
CA THR A 180 1.04 -19.82 12.69
C THR A 180 2.07 -20.47 13.62
N GLN A 181 2.38 -21.75 13.37
CA GLN A 181 3.45 -22.50 14.04
C GLN A 181 4.81 -22.32 13.34
N ASN A 182 4.83 -21.73 12.15
CA ASN A 182 6.04 -21.59 11.37
C ASN A 182 6.97 -20.54 11.98
N LYS A 183 8.16 -20.96 12.41
CA LYS A 183 9.18 -20.11 13.08
C LYS A 183 9.75 -19.02 12.16
N SER A 184 9.64 -19.18 10.86
CA SER A 184 10.20 -18.28 9.86
C SER A 184 9.32 -17.05 9.60
N ILE A 185 8.03 -17.09 10.00
CA ILE A 185 7.11 -16.00 9.81
C ILE A 185 7.12 -15.14 11.07
N VAL A 186 7.72 -13.97 10.99
CA VAL A 186 7.69 -12.96 12.05
C VAL A 186 6.59 -11.97 11.72
N LEU A 187 5.41 -12.18 12.31
CA LEU A 187 4.30 -11.24 12.24
C LEU A 187 4.53 -10.14 13.27
N LEU A 188 4.81 -8.94 12.80
CA LEU A 188 4.81 -7.74 13.61
C LEU A 188 3.43 -7.09 13.46
N PRO A 189 2.55 -7.12 14.48
CA PRO A 189 1.26 -6.47 14.39
C PRO A 189 1.45 -4.97 14.13
N SER A 190 0.69 -4.42 13.18
CA SER A 190 0.73 -2.98 12.86
C SER A 190 0.49 -2.11 14.09
N SER A 191 -0.39 -2.54 14.98
CA SER A 191 -0.66 -1.90 16.27
C SER A 191 0.56 -1.84 17.19
N PHE A 192 1.45 -2.83 17.14
CA PHE A 192 2.66 -2.86 17.98
C PHE A 192 3.67 -1.81 17.52
N VAL A 193 3.91 -1.72 16.23
CA VAL A 193 4.82 -0.70 15.64
C VAL A 193 4.27 0.70 15.92
N SER A 194 2.98 0.92 15.69
CA SER A 194 2.30 2.20 15.95
C SER A 194 2.35 2.60 17.43
N ASN A 195 2.20 1.64 18.35
CA ASN A 195 2.30 1.90 19.79
C ASN A 195 3.74 2.24 20.23
N ILE A 196 4.75 1.57 19.65
CA ILE A 196 6.16 1.90 19.91
C ILE A 196 6.47 3.32 19.40
N VAL A 197 6.03 3.68 18.21
CA VAL A 197 6.21 5.03 17.67
C VAL A 197 5.54 6.08 18.57
N ARG A 198 4.31 5.84 19.00
CA ARG A 198 3.60 6.73 19.94
C ARG A 198 4.35 6.88 21.26
N LEU A 199 4.80 5.78 21.85
CA LEU A 199 5.57 5.79 23.09
C LEU A 199 6.87 6.59 22.91
N PHE A 200 7.59 6.34 21.81
CA PHE A 200 8.82 7.06 21.49
C PHE A 200 8.58 8.57 21.36
N LEU A 201 7.56 8.97 20.60
CA LEU A 201 7.20 10.39 20.45
C LEU A 201 6.79 11.02 21.78
N THR A 202 6.00 10.30 22.59
CA THR A 202 5.53 10.82 23.89
C THR A 202 6.67 11.06 24.88
N VAL A 203 7.71 10.23 24.85
CA VAL A 203 8.87 10.34 25.74
C VAL A 203 9.92 11.31 25.15
N PHE A 204 10.16 11.25 23.85
CA PHE A 204 11.23 12.02 23.21
C PHE A 204 10.88 13.49 23.04
N THR A 205 9.60 13.82 22.80
CA THR A 205 9.18 15.22 22.63
C THR A 205 9.45 16.09 23.85
N PRO A 206 9.05 15.69 25.08
CA PRO A 206 9.38 16.48 26.28
C PRO A 206 10.89 16.48 26.57
N LEU A 207 11.59 15.37 26.33
CA LEU A 207 13.03 15.30 26.53
C LEU A 207 13.78 16.28 25.62
N TRP A 208 13.36 16.41 24.35
CA TRP A 208 13.92 17.35 23.39
C TRP A 208 13.71 18.81 23.78
N LEU A 209 12.59 19.12 24.46
CA LEU A 209 12.31 20.47 24.99
C LEU A 209 13.07 20.78 26.30
N ILE A 210 13.25 19.78 27.14
CA ILE A 210 13.93 19.94 28.44
C ILE A 210 15.44 20.07 28.25
N LEU A 211 16.05 19.35 27.31
CA LEU A 211 17.49 19.33 27.09
C LEU A 211 18.08 20.73 26.82
N PRO A 212 17.56 21.55 25.89
CA PRO A 212 18.09 22.91 25.65
C PRO A 212 17.84 23.85 26.84
N THR A 213 16.75 23.68 27.57
CA THR A 213 16.49 24.49 28.77
C THR A 213 17.48 24.19 29.89
N LEU A 214 17.83 22.93 30.12
CA LEU A 214 18.85 22.49 31.04
C LEU A 214 20.27 22.98 30.63
N LEU A 215 20.55 22.92 29.32
CA LEU A 215 21.83 23.45 28.78
C LEU A 215 21.95 24.97 28.99
N LEU A 216 20.89 25.73 28.70
CA LEU A 216 20.85 27.18 28.92
C LEU A 216 20.97 27.51 30.40
N TYR A 217 20.27 26.79 31.27
CA TYR A 217 20.38 26.98 32.73
C TYR A 217 21.82 26.69 33.22
N ASN A 218 22.47 25.68 32.75
CA ASN A 218 23.83 25.29 33.12
C ASN A 218 24.87 26.35 32.63
N ILE A 219 24.65 26.90 31.42
CA ILE A 219 25.50 28.01 30.88
C ILE A 219 25.30 29.26 31.70
N GLN A 220 24.05 29.61 32.02
CA GLN A 220 23.73 30.82 32.80
C GLN A 220 24.27 30.73 34.25
N SER A 221 24.22 29.54 34.85
CA SER A 221 24.84 29.26 36.17
C SER A 221 26.36 29.42 36.13
N ARG A 222 27.05 28.96 35.07
CA ARG A 222 28.50 29.12 34.93
C ARG A 222 28.92 30.54 34.64
N THR A 223 28.19 31.30 33.82
CA THR A 223 28.45 32.71 33.55
C THR A 223 28.20 33.57 34.81
N GLY A 224 27.16 33.27 35.59
CA GLY A 224 26.93 33.91 36.88
C GLY A 224 28.07 33.68 37.88
N LEU A 225 28.63 32.46 37.92
CA LEU A 225 29.78 32.13 38.78
C LEU A 225 31.06 32.89 38.36
N VAL A 226 31.29 33.04 37.05
CA VAL A 226 32.44 33.80 36.50
C VAL A 226 32.29 35.27 36.77
N VAL A 227 31.11 35.86 36.70
CA VAL A 227 30.84 37.27 37.01
C VAL A 227 31.06 37.53 38.49
N THR A 228 30.56 36.66 39.40
CA THR A 228 30.76 36.83 40.86
C THR A 228 32.22 36.67 41.29
N THR A 229 32.97 35.77 40.65
CA THR A 229 34.40 35.61 40.93
C THR A 229 35.24 36.78 40.40
N ASN A 230 34.83 37.42 39.32
CA ASN A 230 35.50 38.65 38.82
C ASN A 230 35.16 39.87 39.64
N THR A 231 33.94 40.02 40.16
CA THR A 231 33.57 41.13 41.05
C THR A 231 34.33 41.04 42.40
N THR A 232 34.40 39.83 42.99
CA THR A 232 35.16 39.62 44.23
C THR A 232 36.66 39.88 44.05
N LYS A 233 37.22 39.56 42.86
CA LYS A 233 38.64 39.90 42.58
C LYS A 233 38.87 41.39 42.39
N SER A 234 37.98 42.14 41.76
CA SER A 234 38.08 43.59 41.61
C SER A 234 37.92 44.31 42.94
N ASP A 235 37.05 43.84 43.84
CA ASP A 235 36.84 44.39 45.17
C ASP A 235 38.05 44.15 46.11
N LEU A 236 38.72 42.97 45.96
CA LEU A 236 39.93 42.65 46.68
C LEU A 236 41.13 43.49 46.24
N VAL A 237 41.24 43.86 44.95
CA VAL A 237 42.28 44.70 44.42
C VAL A 237 42.07 46.15 44.87
N LEU A 238 40.82 46.60 44.93
CA LEU A 238 40.47 47.95 45.44
C LEU A 238 40.76 48.08 46.95
N ALA A 239 40.54 47.01 47.73
CA ALA A 239 40.85 47.10 49.20
C ALA A 239 42.34 46.99 49.53
N LEU A 240 43.20 46.61 48.56
CA LEU A 240 44.67 46.57 48.74
C LEU A 240 45.37 47.83 48.33
N VAL A 241 44.68 48.79 47.69
CA VAL A 241 45.21 50.09 47.20
C VAL A 241 44.80 51.31 48.10
N THR A 242 43.88 51.05 49.04
CA THR A 242 43.53 51.99 50.08
C THR A 242 44.20 51.67 51.40
#